data_5392faca392444bd1ff895922134c682
#
_entry.id   5392faca392444bd1ff895922134c682
#
_cell.length_a   1.000
_cell.length_b   1.000
_cell.length_c   1.000
_cell.angle_alpha   90.00
_cell.angle_beta   90.00
_cell.angle_gamma   90.00
#
_symmetry.space_group_name_H-M   'P 1'
#
loop_
_entity.id
_entity.type
_entity.pdbx_description
1 polymer ?
#
loop_
_entity_poly.entity_id
_entity_poly.type
_entity_poly.pdbx_seq_one_letter_code
_entity_poly.pdbx_strand_id
1 'polypeptide(L)'
;PAVTIRKFPDTPLSMNDLIQFGTLTHETADFLHLLVLSGYNIFVCGGTGSGKTTFLNVLSDFIPSSERVITIEDSAELQLHIPNIVKLEARQANTDGKNEITIRDLIRSSLRMRPNRIIVGEIRGAEALDMLTAFNTGHDGSMSTGHGNSPRDMLRRIETMVLMGVDMPVSSIKGQIASAIDIIVFLGRMRDHSRRVLEITEIADFTDNEIILNPLYIFKES
;
A
#
# COMPACT_ATOMS: atom_id res chain seq x y z
N PRO A 1 -13.27 10.77 30.62
CA PRO A 1 -12.92 10.99 29.21
C PRO A 1 -11.44 10.68 29.01
N ALA A 2 -11.10 9.97 27.92
CA ALA A 2 -9.71 9.73 27.51
C ALA A 2 -9.46 10.48 26.19
N VAL A 3 -8.26 11.07 26.03
CA VAL A 3 -7.83 11.73 24.80
C VAL A 3 -6.54 11.07 24.37
N THR A 4 -6.50 10.62 23.11
CA THR A 4 -5.27 10.07 22.49
C THR A 4 -4.85 11.01 21.37
N ILE A 5 -3.63 11.52 21.43
CA ILE A 5 -3.06 12.39 20.41
C ILE A 5 -1.92 11.65 19.73
N ARG A 6 -2.09 11.35 18.42
CA ARG A 6 -1.03 10.80 17.58
C ARG A 6 -0.24 11.95 16.97
N LYS A 7 1.02 12.07 17.35
CA LYS A 7 1.93 13.06 16.76
C LYS A 7 2.65 12.46 15.56
N PHE A 8 2.73 13.21 14.47
CA PHE A 8 3.60 12.89 13.34
C PHE A 8 5.01 13.43 13.60
N PRO A 9 6.06 12.73 13.17
CA PRO A 9 7.42 13.26 13.27
C PRO A 9 7.57 14.50 12.38
N ASP A 10 8.30 15.50 12.86
CA ASP A 10 8.59 16.72 12.10
C ASP A 10 9.46 16.44 10.88
N THR A 11 10.31 15.41 10.95
CA THR A 11 11.13 14.93 9.84
C THR A 11 10.78 13.48 9.55
N PRO A 12 10.30 13.17 8.33
CA PRO A 12 10.05 11.79 7.93
C PRO A 12 11.34 10.98 7.92
N LEU A 13 11.22 9.68 8.19
CA LEU A 13 12.35 8.75 8.10
C LEU A 13 12.75 8.56 6.63
N SER A 14 14.06 8.43 6.39
CA SER A 14 14.64 8.09 5.10
C SER A 14 14.90 6.59 4.98
N MET A 15 15.22 6.11 3.77
CA MET A 15 15.66 4.73 3.55
C MET A 15 16.93 4.40 4.34
N ASN A 16 17.86 5.35 4.45
CA ASN A 16 19.08 5.17 5.24
C ASN A 16 18.77 4.96 6.74
N ASP A 17 17.78 5.65 7.28
CA ASP A 17 17.37 5.45 8.67
C ASP A 17 16.81 4.04 8.87
N LEU A 18 15.99 3.54 7.92
CA LEU A 18 15.47 2.18 7.98
C LEU A 18 16.57 1.13 7.90
N ILE A 19 17.60 1.35 7.10
CA ILE A 19 18.77 0.48 7.03
C ILE A 19 19.55 0.51 8.36
N GLN A 20 19.78 1.69 8.93
CA GLN A 20 20.48 1.83 10.22
C GLN A 20 19.73 1.17 11.37
N PHE A 21 18.39 1.23 11.35
CA PHE A 21 17.54 0.51 12.32
C PHE A 21 17.48 -1.01 12.06
N GLY A 22 18.13 -1.49 10.98
CA GLY A 22 18.10 -2.89 10.59
C GLY A 22 16.73 -3.36 10.10
N THR A 23 15.86 -2.45 9.67
CA THR A 23 14.55 -2.81 9.09
C THR A 23 14.72 -3.64 7.82
N LEU A 24 15.74 -3.31 7.02
CA LEU A 24 16.16 -4.03 5.82
C LEU A 24 17.65 -3.81 5.56
N THR A 25 18.23 -4.59 4.65
CA THR A 25 19.62 -4.44 4.21
C THR A 25 19.74 -3.43 3.06
N HIS A 26 20.98 -2.98 2.76
CA HIS A 26 21.25 -2.15 1.58
C HIS A 26 20.82 -2.84 0.29
N GLU A 27 21.13 -4.13 0.14
CA GLU A 27 20.73 -4.92 -1.04
C GLU A 27 19.21 -4.96 -1.23
N THR A 28 18.47 -5.16 -0.15
CA THR A 28 16.99 -5.14 -0.18
C THR A 28 16.45 -3.75 -0.52
N ALA A 29 17.10 -2.69 -0.03
CA ALA A 29 16.73 -1.31 -0.34
C ALA A 29 16.96 -0.98 -1.83
N ASP A 30 18.10 -1.37 -2.39
CA ASP A 30 18.43 -1.20 -3.82
C ASP A 30 17.45 -1.98 -4.70
N PHE A 31 17.09 -3.20 -4.31
CA PHE A 31 16.10 -4.00 -5.01
C PHE A 31 14.73 -3.31 -5.03
N LEU A 32 14.25 -2.84 -3.88
CA LEU A 32 12.97 -2.10 -3.79
C LEU A 32 13.00 -0.80 -4.59
N HIS A 33 14.13 -0.09 -4.59
CA HIS A 33 14.32 1.10 -5.42
C HIS A 33 14.13 0.77 -6.91
N LEU A 34 14.75 -0.31 -7.40
CA LEU A 34 14.59 -0.74 -8.79
C LEU A 34 13.13 -1.10 -9.12
N LEU A 35 12.42 -1.77 -8.21
CA LEU A 35 11.00 -2.10 -8.40
C LEU A 35 10.15 -0.84 -8.52
N VAL A 36 10.37 0.16 -7.66
CA VAL A 36 9.65 1.44 -7.73
C VAL A 36 9.95 2.18 -9.03
N LEU A 37 11.22 2.26 -9.45
CA LEU A 37 11.61 2.90 -10.71
C LEU A 37 11.02 2.20 -11.92
N SER A 38 10.93 0.87 -11.88
CA SER A 38 10.39 0.04 -12.98
C SER A 38 8.87 0.05 -13.06
N GLY A 39 8.18 0.73 -12.12
CA GLY A 39 6.73 0.86 -12.17
C GLY A 39 5.97 -0.37 -11.68
N TYR A 40 6.55 -1.20 -10.81
CA TYR A 40 5.82 -2.31 -10.18
C TYR A 40 4.80 -1.77 -9.18
N ASN A 41 3.59 -2.33 -9.21
CA ASN A 41 2.55 -2.05 -8.21
C ASN A 41 2.88 -2.79 -6.92
N ILE A 42 3.10 -2.02 -5.84
CA ILE A 42 3.57 -2.57 -4.56
C ILE A 42 2.50 -2.47 -3.50
N PHE A 43 2.20 -3.58 -2.86
CA PHE A 43 1.30 -3.63 -1.71
C PHE A 43 2.08 -3.93 -0.42
N VAL A 44 2.02 -3.01 0.55
CA VAL A 44 2.71 -3.17 1.83
C VAL A 44 1.73 -3.69 2.88
N CYS A 45 1.98 -4.86 3.45
CA CYS A 45 1.15 -5.43 4.49
C CYS A 45 1.91 -5.64 5.80
N GLY A 46 1.17 -5.79 6.89
CA GLY A 46 1.72 -6.04 8.22
C GLY A 46 0.75 -5.71 9.33
N GLY A 47 1.08 -6.12 10.55
CA GLY A 47 0.27 -5.85 11.73
C GLY A 47 0.21 -4.36 12.12
N THR A 48 -0.58 -4.04 13.14
CA THR A 48 -0.62 -2.70 13.72
C THR A 48 0.75 -2.32 14.29
N GLY A 49 1.24 -1.13 13.97
CA GLY A 49 2.53 -0.63 14.45
C GLY A 49 3.75 -1.28 13.80
N SER A 50 3.60 -2.05 12.70
CA SER A 50 4.71 -2.62 11.93
C SER A 50 5.45 -1.58 11.07
N GLY A 51 4.91 -0.37 10.91
CA GLY A 51 5.54 0.72 10.18
C GLY A 51 5.13 0.83 8.70
N LYS A 52 3.97 0.28 8.29
CA LYS A 52 3.50 0.30 6.90
C LYS A 52 3.46 1.69 6.28
N THR A 53 2.81 2.65 6.94
CA THR A 53 2.72 4.04 6.45
C THR A 53 4.10 4.69 6.33
N THR A 54 4.96 4.47 7.32
CA THR A 54 6.36 4.95 7.27
C THR A 54 7.11 4.33 6.10
N PHE A 55 6.97 3.02 5.90
CA PHE A 55 7.64 2.30 4.83
C PHE A 55 7.12 2.72 3.45
N LEU A 56 5.80 2.89 3.31
CA LEU A 56 5.18 3.42 2.09
C LEU A 56 5.71 4.82 1.76
N ASN A 57 5.84 5.68 2.79
CA ASN A 57 6.39 7.01 2.63
C ASN A 57 7.83 6.95 2.09
N VAL A 58 8.68 6.12 2.70
CA VAL A 58 10.08 5.97 2.28
C VAL A 58 10.21 5.37 0.87
N LEU A 59 9.38 4.39 0.50
CA LEU A 59 9.35 3.86 -0.86
C LEU A 59 8.93 4.93 -1.88
N SER A 60 8.02 5.80 -1.50
CA SER A 60 7.52 6.85 -2.38
C SER A 60 8.59 7.91 -2.73
N ASP A 61 9.64 8.05 -1.92
CA ASP A 61 10.77 8.94 -2.25
C ASP A 61 11.58 8.44 -3.46
N PHE A 62 11.41 7.18 -3.87
CA PHE A 62 12.03 6.62 -5.07
C PHE A 62 11.24 6.90 -6.36
N ILE A 63 10.05 7.46 -6.26
CA ILE A 63 9.24 7.81 -7.43
C ILE A 63 9.93 8.94 -8.22
N PRO A 64 10.05 8.81 -9.54
CA PRO A 64 10.64 9.85 -10.37
C PRO A 64 9.93 11.20 -10.20
N SER A 65 10.70 12.28 -10.03
CA SER A 65 10.18 13.64 -9.80
C SER A 65 9.37 14.20 -10.98
N SER A 66 9.49 13.60 -12.16
CA SER A 66 8.71 13.96 -13.35
C SER A 66 7.28 13.43 -13.32
N GLU A 67 6.97 12.48 -12.44
CA GLU A 67 5.66 11.84 -12.38
C GLU A 67 4.65 12.65 -11.56
N ARG A 68 3.39 12.58 -12.00
CA ARG A 68 2.25 13.11 -11.26
C ARG A 68 1.71 12.04 -10.32
N VAL A 69 1.77 12.29 -9.02
CA VAL A 69 1.32 11.37 -7.98
C VAL A 69 0.06 11.91 -7.31
N ILE A 70 -0.92 11.04 -7.09
CA ILE A 70 -2.09 11.35 -6.28
C ILE A 70 -2.07 10.46 -5.05
N THR A 71 -2.09 11.06 -3.85
CA THR A 71 -2.28 10.33 -2.59
C THR A 71 -3.72 10.39 -2.14
N ILE A 72 -4.24 9.30 -1.59
CA ILE A 72 -5.60 9.16 -1.10
C ILE A 72 -5.54 8.54 0.28
N GLU A 73 -5.99 9.24 1.31
CA GLU A 73 -5.86 8.85 2.71
C GLU A 73 -7.11 9.17 3.53
N ASP A 74 -7.36 8.42 4.61
CA ASP A 74 -8.38 8.78 5.62
C ASP A 74 -7.98 10.02 6.41
N SER A 75 -6.69 10.13 6.73
CA SER A 75 -6.04 11.30 7.34
C SER A 75 -4.67 11.44 6.71
N ALA A 76 -4.27 12.65 6.39
CA ALA A 76 -3.01 12.93 5.71
C ALA A 76 -1.80 12.59 6.58
N GLU A 77 -1.28 11.38 6.45
CA GLU A 77 -0.09 10.86 7.15
C GLU A 77 1.15 10.86 6.24
N LEU A 78 0.97 10.77 4.91
CA LEU A 78 2.06 10.70 3.95
C LEU A 78 2.69 12.08 3.71
N GLN A 79 4.02 12.14 3.80
CA GLN A 79 4.83 13.34 3.62
C GLN A 79 5.77 13.19 2.43
N LEU A 80 5.20 13.11 1.23
CA LEU A 80 5.94 12.90 -0.02
C LEU A 80 6.54 14.22 -0.53
N HIS A 81 7.80 14.16 -0.99
CA HIS A 81 8.54 15.30 -1.55
C HIS A 81 8.55 15.30 -3.08
N ILE A 82 7.37 15.06 -3.69
CA ILE A 82 7.21 15.00 -5.14
C ILE A 82 6.66 16.35 -5.65
N PRO A 83 7.30 16.98 -6.65
CA PRO A 83 6.89 18.31 -7.13
C PRO A 83 5.45 18.35 -7.66
N ASN A 84 5.00 17.31 -8.36
CA ASN A 84 3.66 17.23 -8.94
C ASN A 84 2.77 16.25 -8.15
N ILE A 85 2.47 16.62 -6.90
CA ILE A 85 1.61 15.84 -6.01
C ILE A 85 0.24 16.48 -5.83
N VAL A 86 -0.81 15.64 -5.79
CA VAL A 86 -2.15 16.01 -5.34
C VAL A 86 -2.51 15.13 -4.15
N LYS A 87 -2.83 15.76 -3.02
CA LYS A 87 -3.22 15.06 -1.79
C LYS A 87 -4.73 15.12 -1.64
N LEU A 88 -5.38 13.97 -1.55
CA LEU A 88 -6.81 13.82 -1.34
C LEU A 88 -7.04 13.16 0.02
N GLU A 89 -7.88 13.76 0.83
CA GLU A 89 -8.23 13.28 2.16
C GLU A 89 -9.74 12.99 2.24
N ALA A 90 -10.08 11.84 2.80
CA ALA A 90 -11.46 11.45 3.03
C ALA A 90 -12.09 12.36 4.08
N ARG A 91 -13.40 12.51 4.03
CA ARG A 91 -14.14 13.31 4.99
C ARG A 91 -15.28 12.48 5.59
N GLN A 92 -15.27 12.38 6.90
CA GLN A 92 -16.37 11.77 7.64
C GLN A 92 -17.68 12.55 7.41
N ALA A 93 -18.81 11.85 7.46
CA ALA A 93 -20.12 12.49 7.47
C ALA A 93 -20.21 13.48 8.63
N ASN A 94 -20.91 14.60 8.40
CA ASN A 94 -21.21 15.54 9.47
C ASN A 94 -22.23 14.94 10.47
N THR A 95 -22.58 15.68 11.51
CA THR A 95 -23.54 15.25 12.54
C THR A 95 -24.92 14.88 11.98
N ASP A 96 -25.28 15.38 10.81
CA ASP A 96 -26.53 15.07 10.11
C ASP A 96 -26.42 13.88 9.15
N GLY A 97 -25.28 13.16 9.14
CA GLY A 97 -25.01 12.05 8.24
C GLY A 97 -24.80 12.45 6.78
N LYS A 98 -24.41 13.72 6.52
CA LYS A 98 -24.24 14.27 5.16
C LYS A 98 -22.80 14.67 4.89
N ASN A 99 -22.51 14.90 3.59
CA ASN A 99 -21.23 15.42 3.11
C ASN A 99 -20.04 14.49 3.37
N GLU A 100 -20.28 13.19 3.49
CA GLU A 100 -19.21 12.20 3.49
C GLU A 100 -18.49 12.19 2.12
N ILE A 101 -17.16 12.02 2.15
CA ILE A 101 -16.33 11.74 0.99
C ILE A 101 -15.47 10.53 1.33
N THR A 102 -15.77 9.41 0.70
CA THR A 102 -15.10 8.14 0.98
C THR A 102 -13.79 8.00 0.20
N ILE A 103 -12.89 7.11 0.65
CA ILE A 103 -11.71 6.69 -0.13
C ILE A 103 -12.13 6.24 -1.54
N ARG A 104 -13.25 5.52 -1.65
CA ARG A 104 -13.82 5.06 -2.92
C ARG A 104 -14.14 6.21 -3.88
N ASP A 105 -14.77 7.28 -3.39
CA ASP A 105 -15.09 8.47 -4.19
C ASP A 105 -13.82 9.17 -4.66
N LEU A 106 -12.80 9.23 -3.81
CA LEU A 106 -11.52 9.84 -4.12
C LEU A 106 -10.75 9.04 -5.16
N ILE A 107 -10.73 7.70 -5.08
CA ILE A 107 -10.10 6.84 -6.10
C ILE A 107 -10.77 7.10 -7.46
N ARG A 108 -12.10 7.08 -7.53
CA ARG A 108 -12.83 7.34 -8.78
C ARG A 108 -12.57 8.73 -9.36
N SER A 109 -12.43 9.73 -8.49
CA SER A 109 -12.12 11.10 -8.88
C SER A 109 -10.69 11.22 -9.39
N SER A 110 -9.73 10.54 -8.74
CA SER A 110 -8.31 10.59 -9.09
C SER A 110 -8.03 10.09 -10.51
N LEU A 111 -8.77 9.08 -10.99
CA LEU A 111 -8.64 8.54 -12.35
C LEU A 111 -8.89 9.60 -13.45
N ARG A 112 -9.61 10.68 -13.12
CA ARG A 112 -9.88 11.80 -14.04
C ARG A 112 -8.87 12.94 -13.92
N MET A 113 -7.92 12.85 -13.00
CA MET A 113 -6.90 13.88 -12.75
C MET A 113 -5.59 13.59 -13.49
N ARG A 114 -5.57 12.58 -14.37
CA ARG A 114 -4.40 12.16 -15.17
C ARG A 114 -3.16 11.87 -14.29
N PRO A 115 -3.26 10.99 -13.28
CA PRO A 115 -2.10 10.58 -12.49
C PRO A 115 -1.18 9.66 -13.31
N ASN A 116 0.12 9.68 -13.01
CA ASN A 116 1.02 8.59 -13.36
C ASN A 116 0.88 7.48 -12.34
N ARG A 117 0.87 7.82 -11.03
CA ARG A 117 0.71 6.86 -9.94
C ARG A 117 -0.36 7.29 -8.96
N ILE A 118 -1.03 6.32 -8.37
CA ILE A 118 -2.01 6.50 -7.28
C ILE A 118 -1.48 5.78 -6.04
N ILE A 119 -1.39 6.51 -4.92
CA ILE A 119 -0.99 5.95 -3.64
C ILE A 119 -2.19 6.00 -2.71
N VAL A 120 -2.72 4.83 -2.35
CA VAL A 120 -3.80 4.70 -1.38
C VAL A 120 -3.17 4.36 -0.03
N GLY A 121 -3.27 5.25 0.94
CA GLY A 121 -2.61 5.12 2.24
C GLY A 121 -2.91 3.79 2.93
N GLU A 122 -4.18 3.41 2.99
CA GLU A 122 -4.62 2.11 3.50
C GLU A 122 -5.99 1.72 2.94
N ILE A 123 -6.19 0.42 2.69
CA ILE A 123 -7.50 -0.15 2.38
C ILE A 123 -8.00 -0.99 3.55
N ARG A 124 -9.31 -0.90 3.85
CA ARG A 124 -9.96 -1.58 4.97
C ARG A 124 -11.30 -2.23 4.62
N GLY A 125 -11.87 -1.89 3.46
CA GLY A 125 -13.22 -2.29 3.07
C GLY A 125 -13.43 -2.32 1.56
N ALA A 126 -14.65 -1.99 1.15
CA ALA A 126 -15.14 -2.11 -0.22
C ALA A 126 -14.36 -1.30 -1.28
N GLU A 127 -13.60 -0.28 -0.86
CA GLU A 127 -12.70 0.49 -1.71
C GLU A 127 -11.58 -0.35 -2.35
N ALA A 128 -11.35 -1.56 -1.83
CA ALA A 128 -10.36 -2.49 -2.38
C ALA A 128 -10.59 -2.76 -3.87
N LEU A 129 -11.84 -2.93 -4.31
CA LEU A 129 -12.16 -3.13 -5.73
C LEU A 129 -11.80 -1.91 -6.58
N ASP A 130 -12.10 -0.71 -6.09
CA ASP A 130 -11.80 0.52 -6.83
C ASP A 130 -10.29 0.75 -6.91
N MET A 131 -9.53 0.40 -5.85
CA MET A 131 -8.06 0.38 -5.86
C MET A 131 -7.51 -0.60 -6.90
N LEU A 132 -7.97 -1.87 -6.91
CA LEU A 132 -7.55 -2.87 -7.90
C LEU A 132 -7.86 -2.40 -9.32
N THR A 133 -9.02 -1.79 -9.53
CA THR A 133 -9.40 -1.23 -10.83
C THR A 133 -8.46 -0.10 -11.24
N ALA A 134 -8.11 0.79 -10.31
CA ALA A 134 -7.18 1.88 -10.59
C ALA A 134 -5.78 1.35 -10.96
N PHE A 135 -5.27 0.36 -10.25
CA PHE A 135 -3.96 -0.26 -10.51
C PHE A 135 -3.93 -1.00 -11.86
N ASN A 136 -5.07 -1.56 -12.30
CA ASN A 136 -5.21 -2.26 -13.57
C ASN A 136 -5.44 -1.34 -14.80
N THR A 137 -5.51 -0.02 -14.63
CA THR A 137 -5.91 0.89 -15.72
C THR A 137 -4.82 1.86 -16.17
N GLY A 138 -3.55 1.40 -16.11
CA GLY A 138 -2.41 2.16 -16.66
C GLY A 138 -1.84 3.20 -15.70
N HIS A 139 -1.88 2.91 -14.40
CA HIS A 139 -1.26 3.70 -13.34
C HIS A 139 -0.13 2.88 -12.68
N ASP A 140 0.79 2.39 -13.52
CA ASP A 140 1.87 1.49 -13.11
C ASP A 140 2.76 2.12 -12.03
N GLY A 141 3.18 1.32 -11.04
CA GLY A 141 3.94 1.79 -9.89
C GLY A 141 3.08 2.38 -8.78
N SER A 142 1.77 2.16 -8.82
CA SER A 142 0.86 2.53 -7.75
C SER A 142 1.13 1.70 -6.49
N MET A 143 0.80 2.26 -5.32
CA MET A 143 1.09 1.62 -4.04
C MET A 143 -0.08 1.72 -3.08
N SER A 144 -0.19 0.73 -2.20
CA SER A 144 -1.14 0.78 -1.09
C SER A 144 -0.65 -0.01 0.12
N THR A 145 -1.36 0.13 1.24
CA THR A 145 -1.12 -0.68 2.42
C THR A 145 -2.39 -1.37 2.92
N GLY A 146 -2.20 -2.39 3.73
CA GLY A 146 -3.28 -3.07 4.42
C GLY A 146 -2.80 -3.89 5.61
N HIS A 147 -3.71 -4.20 6.51
CA HIS A 147 -3.41 -5.10 7.62
C HIS A 147 -3.43 -6.55 7.16
N GLY A 148 -2.34 -7.28 7.38
CA GLY A 148 -2.22 -8.70 7.09
C GLY A 148 -1.08 -9.34 7.89
N ASN A 149 -1.17 -10.64 8.15
CA ASN A 149 -0.18 -11.39 8.93
C ASN A 149 0.80 -12.19 8.06
N SER A 150 0.60 -12.15 6.76
CA SER A 150 1.49 -12.69 5.72
C SER A 150 1.02 -12.20 4.35
N PRO A 151 1.83 -12.33 3.26
CA PRO A 151 1.38 -12.05 1.90
C PRO A 151 0.10 -12.80 1.53
N ARG A 152 0.05 -14.12 1.79
CA ARG A 152 -1.12 -14.96 1.50
C ARG A 152 -2.36 -14.56 2.31
N ASP A 153 -2.20 -14.18 3.59
CA ASP A 153 -3.29 -13.68 4.43
C ASP A 153 -3.83 -12.36 3.87
N MET A 154 -2.94 -11.48 3.42
CA MET A 154 -3.34 -10.20 2.83
C MET A 154 -4.20 -10.38 1.57
N LEU A 155 -3.83 -11.31 0.67
CA LEU A 155 -4.64 -11.60 -0.51
C LEU A 155 -6.06 -12.03 -0.15
N ARG A 156 -6.22 -12.94 0.82
CA ARG A 156 -7.54 -13.37 1.31
C ARG A 156 -8.34 -12.22 1.93
N ARG A 157 -7.66 -11.29 2.60
CA ARG A 157 -8.31 -10.10 3.15
C ARG A 157 -8.79 -9.16 2.05
N ILE A 158 -8.01 -8.97 1.00
CA ILE A 158 -8.43 -8.19 -0.19
C ILE A 158 -9.66 -8.85 -0.83
N GLU A 159 -9.69 -10.18 -1.00
CA GLU A 159 -10.87 -10.90 -1.48
C GLU A 159 -12.11 -10.58 -0.61
N THR A 160 -11.95 -10.66 0.71
CA THR A 160 -13.03 -10.35 1.65
C THR A 160 -13.49 -8.90 1.54
N MET A 161 -12.56 -7.94 1.43
CA MET A 161 -12.88 -6.51 1.30
C MET A 161 -13.65 -6.24 -0.01
N VAL A 162 -13.27 -6.87 -1.11
CA VAL A 162 -14.00 -6.74 -2.39
C VAL A 162 -15.44 -7.25 -2.23
N LEU A 163 -15.63 -8.40 -1.57
CA LEU A 163 -16.96 -8.99 -1.32
C LEU A 163 -17.84 -8.16 -0.38
N MET A 164 -17.26 -7.25 0.42
CA MET A 164 -18.07 -6.28 1.19
C MET A 164 -18.80 -5.27 0.30
N GLY A 165 -18.33 -5.03 -0.90
CA GLY A 165 -18.86 -4.00 -1.80
C GLY A 165 -19.57 -4.53 -3.04
N VAL A 166 -19.35 -5.79 -3.41
CA VAL A 166 -19.91 -6.37 -4.63
C VAL A 166 -20.03 -7.88 -4.52
N ASP A 167 -21.10 -8.44 -5.10
CA ASP A 167 -21.23 -9.88 -5.27
C ASP A 167 -20.55 -10.29 -6.60
N MET A 168 -19.40 -10.94 -6.48
CA MET A 168 -18.54 -11.33 -7.59
C MET A 168 -17.92 -12.70 -7.33
N PRO A 169 -17.76 -13.58 -8.37
CA PRO A 169 -17.07 -14.85 -8.19
C PRO A 169 -15.65 -14.65 -7.65
N VAL A 170 -15.26 -15.46 -6.65
CA VAL A 170 -13.94 -15.37 -6.00
C VAL A 170 -12.80 -15.53 -7.01
N SER A 171 -12.97 -16.39 -8.02
CA SER A 171 -11.99 -16.55 -9.11
C SER A 171 -11.77 -15.25 -9.90
N SER A 172 -12.83 -14.48 -10.14
CA SER A 172 -12.72 -13.18 -10.81
C SER A 172 -12.00 -12.16 -9.93
N ILE A 173 -12.25 -12.18 -8.61
CA ILE A 173 -11.56 -11.32 -7.65
C ILE A 173 -10.06 -11.65 -7.61
N LYS A 174 -9.72 -12.94 -7.53
CA LYS A 174 -8.32 -13.39 -7.54
C LYS A 174 -7.60 -12.99 -8.83
N GLY A 175 -8.27 -13.11 -9.98
CA GLY A 175 -7.74 -12.62 -11.26
C GLY A 175 -7.47 -11.12 -11.27
N GLN A 176 -8.39 -10.32 -10.69
CA GLN A 176 -8.20 -8.87 -10.54
C GLN A 176 -7.02 -8.53 -9.63
N ILE A 177 -6.87 -9.24 -8.52
CA ILE A 177 -5.75 -9.06 -7.59
C ILE A 177 -4.43 -9.38 -8.29
N ALA A 178 -4.35 -10.54 -8.95
CA ALA A 178 -3.15 -11.00 -9.64
C ALA A 178 -2.71 -10.06 -10.78
N SER A 179 -3.67 -9.39 -11.42
CA SER A 179 -3.38 -8.42 -12.48
C SER A 179 -2.98 -7.04 -11.92
N ALA A 180 -3.46 -6.67 -10.71
CA ALA A 180 -3.30 -5.34 -10.15
C ALA A 180 -2.06 -5.18 -9.27
N ILE A 181 -1.62 -6.24 -8.61
CA ILE A 181 -0.53 -6.21 -7.63
C ILE A 181 0.60 -7.10 -8.11
N ASP A 182 1.78 -6.54 -8.27
CA ASP A 182 2.97 -7.28 -8.69
C ASP A 182 3.75 -7.80 -7.49
N ILE A 183 3.92 -6.94 -6.46
CA ILE A 183 4.80 -7.21 -5.32
C ILE A 183 4.05 -6.96 -4.01
N ILE A 184 4.21 -7.88 -3.07
CA ILE A 184 3.76 -7.72 -1.69
C ILE A 184 4.98 -7.64 -0.79
N VAL A 185 5.08 -6.57 0.02
CA VAL A 185 6.09 -6.42 1.06
C VAL A 185 5.44 -6.62 2.42
N PHE A 186 5.87 -7.64 3.14
CA PHE A 186 5.36 -7.94 4.47
C PHE A 186 6.29 -7.42 5.56
N LEU A 187 5.74 -6.56 6.41
CA LEU A 187 6.42 -5.95 7.56
C LEU A 187 5.98 -6.60 8.86
N GLY A 188 6.96 -6.94 9.69
CA GLY A 188 6.73 -7.44 11.04
C GLY A 188 7.29 -6.53 12.13
N ARG A 189 6.64 -6.58 13.29
CA ARG A 189 7.19 -6.07 14.55
C ARG A 189 7.73 -7.24 15.34
N MET A 190 9.04 -7.23 15.58
CA MET A 190 9.74 -8.31 16.31
C MET A 190 9.49 -8.21 17.82
N ARG A 191 9.92 -9.24 18.56
CA ARG A 191 9.78 -9.28 20.04
C ARG A 191 10.59 -8.20 20.74
N ASP A 192 11.72 -7.80 20.17
CA ASP A 192 12.56 -6.70 20.63
C ASP A 192 12.01 -5.31 20.27
N HIS A 193 10.79 -5.28 19.70
CA HIS A 193 10.11 -4.10 19.20
C HIS A 193 10.73 -3.47 17.94
N SER A 194 11.77 -4.04 17.36
CA SER A 194 12.28 -3.63 16.05
C SER A 194 11.23 -3.93 14.95
N ARG A 195 11.31 -3.21 13.85
CA ARG A 195 10.47 -3.42 12.67
C ARG A 195 11.35 -3.94 11.54
N ARG A 196 10.87 -4.95 10.83
CA ARG A 196 11.64 -5.59 9.77
C ARG A 196 10.79 -5.88 8.56
N VAL A 197 11.42 -5.82 7.39
CA VAL A 197 10.90 -6.47 6.18
C VAL A 197 11.09 -7.97 6.39
N LEU A 198 9.99 -8.69 6.54
CA LEU A 198 10.02 -10.15 6.79
C LEU A 198 9.97 -10.93 5.48
N GLU A 199 9.26 -10.40 4.49
CA GLU A 199 9.11 -11.08 3.20
C GLU A 199 8.85 -10.06 2.09
N ILE A 200 9.43 -10.29 0.91
CA ILE A 200 9.07 -9.64 -0.34
C ILE A 200 8.68 -10.76 -1.28
N THR A 201 7.44 -10.71 -1.78
CA THR A 201 6.85 -11.79 -2.57
C THR A 201 6.26 -11.21 -3.85
N GLU A 202 6.60 -11.82 -4.97
CA GLU A 202 6.02 -11.56 -6.28
C GLU A 202 4.70 -12.32 -6.43
N ILE A 203 3.71 -11.70 -7.06
CA ILE A 203 2.57 -12.41 -7.63
C ILE A 203 3.00 -12.84 -9.03
N ALA A 204 3.44 -14.11 -9.13
CA ALA A 204 4.11 -14.61 -10.32
C ALA A 204 3.13 -15.01 -11.43
N ASP A 205 1.94 -15.51 -11.07
CA ASP A 205 0.95 -15.99 -12.04
C ASP A 205 -0.44 -16.16 -11.40
N PHE A 206 -1.44 -16.34 -12.25
CA PHE A 206 -2.81 -16.73 -11.87
C PHE A 206 -3.24 -17.91 -12.73
N THR A 207 -3.17 -19.12 -12.17
CA THR A 207 -3.43 -20.38 -12.85
C THR A 207 -4.36 -21.26 -12.01
N ASP A 208 -5.30 -21.96 -12.66
CA ASP A 208 -6.27 -22.84 -11.99
C ASP A 208 -7.11 -22.14 -10.89
N ASN A 209 -7.44 -20.87 -11.10
CA ASN A 209 -8.13 -20.00 -10.14
C ASN A 209 -7.36 -19.75 -8.82
N GLU A 210 -6.05 -19.96 -8.81
CA GLU A 210 -5.18 -19.67 -7.68
C GLU A 210 -4.07 -18.69 -8.05
N ILE A 211 -3.76 -17.80 -7.10
CA ILE A 211 -2.64 -16.85 -7.21
C ILE A 211 -1.36 -17.57 -6.81
N ILE A 212 -0.40 -17.58 -7.72
CA ILE A 212 0.92 -18.17 -7.50
C ILE A 212 1.86 -17.12 -6.94
N LEU A 213 2.39 -17.38 -5.76
CA LEU A 213 3.33 -16.51 -5.06
C LEU A 213 4.75 -17.05 -5.18
N ASN A 214 5.69 -16.15 -5.52
CA ASN A 214 7.11 -16.42 -5.59
C ASN A 214 7.85 -15.56 -4.56
N PRO A 215 8.28 -16.10 -3.40
CA PRO A 215 9.07 -15.36 -2.43
C PRO A 215 10.43 -14.97 -3.00
N LEU A 216 10.70 -13.66 -3.12
CA LEU A 216 11.97 -13.11 -3.60
C LEU A 216 12.95 -12.84 -2.45
N TYR A 217 12.43 -12.53 -1.27
CA TYR A 217 13.20 -12.28 -0.06
C TYR A 217 12.45 -12.83 1.16
N ILE A 218 13.16 -13.52 2.03
CA ILE A 218 12.64 -13.98 3.33
C ILE A 218 13.68 -13.67 4.41
N PHE A 219 13.26 -12.90 5.41
CA PHE A 219 14.08 -12.67 6.60
C PHE A 219 14.23 -13.96 7.41
N LYS A 220 15.48 -14.31 7.75
CA LYS A 220 15.79 -15.42 8.65
C LYS A 220 16.40 -14.85 9.91
N GLU A 221 15.78 -15.13 11.04
CA GLU A 221 16.35 -14.84 12.35
C GLU A 221 17.56 -15.76 12.55
N SER A 222 18.75 -15.17 12.78
CA SER A 222 19.99 -15.90 13.03
C SER A 222 20.14 -16.28 14.50
#